data_16dbc22e250019da6a0baf4651f9a7c0
#
_entry.id   16dbc22e250019da6a0baf4651f9a7c0
#
_cell.length_a   1.000
_cell.length_b   1.000
_cell.length_c   1.000
_cell.angle_alpha   90.00
_cell.angle_beta   90.00
_cell.angle_gamma   90.00
#
_symmetry.space_group_name_H-M   'P 1'
#
loop_
_entity.id
_entity.type
_entity.pdbx_description
1 polymer ?
#
loop_
_entity_poly.entity_id
_entity_poly.type
_entity_poly.pdbx_seq_one_letter_code
_entity_poly.pdbx_strand_id
1 'polypeptide(L)'
;MEDGCSHGAVRLEEERDENQSSSNIDFQPSKLGTKEYWDHAYERELEVFRESGDTSEVWFGEESMDRILNWLEKHDIPKDSAMLDIGTGNGVLLVQLAKAGFTNLSGIDNSSTAVELAKAVAEKEGIFSLKLQVADFLNPMPYLSHYEICIDKGTFDAISLSFDNPAEKLRHYHQSLLNVLKNGGLFLITSCNWTKQELVNHFNEGLELLEELLTPKFHFGGKTGSSVTVLVFKRKA
;
A
#
# COMPACT_ATOMS: atom_id res chain seq x y z
N MET A 1 -17.68 8.00 16.18
CA MET A 1 -16.81 6.92 16.63
C MET A 1 -17.37 5.61 16.11
N GLU A 2 -17.18 5.31 14.89
CA GLU A 2 -17.52 4.05 14.22
C GLU A 2 -17.51 4.34 12.73
N ASP A 3 -16.38 4.22 12.10
CA ASP A 3 -16.27 4.09 10.64
C ASP A 3 -14.79 3.76 10.25
N GLY A 4 -14.14 2.97 11.11
CA GLY A 4 -12.91 2.28 10.75
C GLY A 4 -13.26 1.03 9.94
N CYS A 5 -12.38 0.56 9.10
CA CYS A 5 -12.48 -0.57 8.17
C CYS A 5 -12.93 -1.92 8.80
N SER A 6 -13.98 -1.92 9.62
CA SER A 6 -14.61 -3.12 10.19
C SER A 6 -15.69 -3.72 9.27
N HIS A 7 -15.97 -3.09 8.15
CA HIS A 7 -16.80 -3.67 7.10
C HIS A 7 -15.92 -4.02 5.91
N GLY A 8 -14.96 -4.91 6.13
CA GLY A 8 -14.39 -5.70 5.07
C GLY A 8 -15.56 -6.43 4.40
N ALA A 9 -15.99 -5.96 3.25
CA ALA A 9 -16.91 -6.73 2.43
C ALA A 9 -16.21 -8.05 2.13
N VAL A 10 -16.66 -9.13 2.79
CA VAL A 10 -16.22 -10.49 2.49
C VAL A 10 -16.56 -10.73 1.03
N ARG A 11 -15.57 -10.62 0.17
CA ARG A 11 -15.74 -10.90 -1.26
C ARG A 11 -15.76 -12.41 -1.41
N LEU A 12 -16.92 -12.95 -1.68
CA LEU A 12 -17.09 -14.34 -2.01
C LEU A 12 -16.61 -14.54 -3.45
N GLU A 13 -15.64 -15.43 -3.65
CA GLU A 13 -15.25 -15.85 -5.00
C GLU A 13 -16.42 -16.61 -5.61
N GLU A 14 -17.15 -15.98 -6.51
CA GLU A 14 -18.01 -16.67 -7.45
C GLU A 14 -17.12 -17.17 -8.58
N GLU A 15 -17.16 -18.48 -8.83
CA GLU A 15 -16.65 -19.04 -10.08
C GLU A 15 -17.39 -18.37 -11.24
N ARG A 16 -16.75 -17.39 -11.88
CA ARG A 16 -17.24 -16.80 -13.13
C ARG A 16 -16.60 -17.55 -14.28
N ASP A 17 -17.45 -17.99 -15.19
CA ASP A 17 -17.10 -18.59 -16.46
C ASP A 17 -15.97 -17.81 -17.17
N GLU A 18 -14.95 -18.55 -17.58
CA GLU A 18 -13.85 -18.09 -18.42
C GLU A 18 -14.38 -17.69 -19.80
N ASN A 19 -14.86 -16.46 -19.96
CA ASN A 19 -14.82 -15.75 -21.26
C ASN A 19 -15.48 -14.37 -21.16
N GLN A 20 -14.69 -13.34 -20.78
CA GLN A 20 -14.90 -11.98 -21.29
C GLN A 20 -13.70 -11.10 -20.95
N SER A 21 -12.89 -10.82 -21.95
CA SER A 21 -11.87 -9.78 -21.95
C SER A 21 -12.54 -8.40 -21.97
N SER A 22 -12.66 -7.78 -20.81
CA SER A 22 -12.60 -6.31 -20.65
C SER A 22 -12.51 -6.03 -19.15
N SER A 23 -11.47 -5.39 -18.73
CA SER A 23 -11.23 -4.97 -17.35
C SER A 23 -12.22 -3.87 -16.96
N ASN A 24 -13.46 -4.20 -16.73
CA ASN A 24 -14.37 -3.34 -16.02
C ASN A 24 -14.05 -3.46 -14.53
N ILE A 25 -13.25 -2.53 -14.02
CA ILE A 25 -13.06 -2.32 -12.60
C ILE A 25 -14.40 -1.83 -12.07
N ASP A 26 -15.18 -2.71 -11.45
CA ASP A 26 -16.54 -2.43 -10.98
C ASP A 26 -16.55 -2.04 -9.48
N PHE A 27 -15.57 -1.20 -9.06
CA PHE A 27 -15.61 -0.62 -7.72
C PHE A 27 -16.51 0.61 -7.73
N GLN A 28 -17.44 0.64 -6.77
CA GLN A 28 -18.24 1.84 -6.56
C GLN A 28 -17.37 2.94 -5.95
N PRO A 29 -17.38 4.14 -6.53
CA PRO A 29 -16.65 5.28 -5.98
C PRO A 29 -17.01 5.52 -4.50
N SER A 30 -16.02 5.90 -3.71
CA SER A 30 -16.17 6.12 -2.28
C SER A 30 -15.38 7.35 -1.84
N LYS A 31 -15.79 7.96 -0.71
CA LYS A 31 -15.01 9.02 -0.05
C LYS A 31 -13.54 8.63 0.18
N LEU A 32 -13.27 7.32 0.40
CA LEU A 32 -11.91 6.78 0.56
C LEU A 32 -11.03 6.99 -0.69
N GLY A 33 -11.62 7.27 -1.85
CA GLY A 33 -10.90 7.61 -3.08
C GLY A 33 -10.58 9.10 -3.23
N THR A 34 -10.82 9.92 -2.20
CA THR A 34 -10.61 11.37 -2.26
C THR A 34 -9.48 11.82 -1.34
N LYS A 35 -8.70 12.82 -1.81
CA LYS A 35 -7.65 13.44 -1.01
C LYS A 35 -8.21 14.11 0.24
N GLU A 36 -9.35 14.79 0.11
CA GLU A 36 -10.01 15.51 1.20
C GLU A 36 -10.35 14.58 2.38
N TYR A 37 -10.80 13.38 2.10
CA TYR A 37 -11.07 12.39 3.16
C TYR A 37 -9.80 12.06 3.95
N TRP A 38 -8.70 11.80 3.25
CA TRP A 38 -7.43 11.45 3.87
C TRP A 38 -6.79 12.62 4.61
N ASP A 39 -6.86 13.84 4.06
CA ASP A 39 -6.41 15.04 4.76
C ASP A 39 -7.12 15.18 6.12
N HIS A 40 -8.46 15.09 6.14
CA HIS A 40 -9.23 15.17 7.38
C HIS A 40 -8.99 13.97 8.33
N ALA A 41 -8.74 12.78 7.79
CA ALA A 41 -8.40 11.61 8.60
C ALA A 41 -7.07 11.82 9.33
N TYR A 42 -6.04 12.26 8.60
CA TYR A 42 -4.72 12.50 9.19
C TYR A 42 -4.66 13.75 10.07
N GLU A 43 -5.49 14.77 9.83
CA GLU A 43 -5.65 15.90 10.75
C GLU A 43 -6.09 15.43 12.13
N ARG A 44 -7.14 14.60 12.19
CA ARG A 44 -7.65 14.03 13.44
C ARG A 44 -6.62 13.10 14.11
N GLU A 45 -5.96 12.26 13.32
CA GLU A 45 -4.94 11.35 13.84
C GLU A 45 -3.74 12.11 14.41
N LEU A 46 -3.31 13.20 13.75
CA LEU A 46 -2.23 14.06 14.24
C LEU A 46 -2.61 14.77 15.54
N GLU A 47 -3.87 15.22 15.70
CA GLU A 47 -4.36 15.80 16.95
C GLU A 47 -4.31 14.76 18.09
N VAL A 48 -4.84 13.56 17.87
CA VAL A 48 -4.79 12.45 18.84
C VAL A 48 -3.34 12.11 19.19
N PHE A 49 -2.46 12.02 18.19
CA PHE A 49 -1.04 11.75 18.43
C PHE A 49 -0.36 12.82 19.28
N ARG A 50 -0.67 14.10 19.04
CA ARG A 50 -0.13 15.21 19.85
C ARG A 50 -0.60 15.20 21.29
N GLU A 51 -1.82 14.73 21.55
CA GLU A 51 -2.41 14.66 22.90
C GLU A 51 -1.95 13.43 23.68
N SER A 52 -1.97 12.24 23.06
CA SER A 52 -1.70 10.96 23.72
C SER A 52 -0.33 10.36 23.39
N GLY A 53 0.20 10.73 22.25
CA GLY A 53 1.38 10.09 21.68
C GLY A 53 1.07 8.75 21.00
N ASP A 54 -0.17 8.32 20.90
CA ASP A 54 -0.53 7.05 20.29
C ASP A 54 -0.93 7.22 18.82
N THR A 55 -0.44 6.32 17.97
CA THR A 55 -0.92 6.16 16.61
C THR A 55 -2.22 5.36 16.65
N SER A 56 -3.34 5.99 16.28
CA SER A 56 -4.67 5.43 16.53
C SER A 56 -5.06 4.29 15.61
N GLU A 57 -4.55 4.25 14.38
CA GLU A 57 -4.93 3.21 13.42
C GLU A 57 -3.74 2.73 12.58
N VAL A 58 -3.65 1.41 12.46
CA VAL A 58 -2.80 0.74 11.48
C VAL A 58 -3.73 0.16 10.42
N TRP A 59 -3.81 0.83 9.28
CA TRP A 59 -4.60 0.34 8.14
C TRP A 59 -4.14 -1.06 7.73
N PHE A 60 -5.09 -1.99 7.54
CA PHE A 60 -4.88 -3.42 7.30
C PHE A 60 -4.32 -4.21 8.49
N GLY A 61 -4.23 -3.58 9.68
CA GLY A 61 -3.75 -4.21 10.90
C GLY A 61 -2.24 -4.48 10.95
N GLU A 62 -1.73 -4.72 12.14
CA GLU A 62 -0.31 -5.03 12.38
C GLU A 62 0.13 -6.30 11.65
N GLU A 63 -0.74 -7.32 11.57
CA GLU A 63 -0.43 -8.58 10.89
C GLU A 63 -0.04 -8.40 9.42
N SER A 64 -0.57 -7.38 8.73
CA SER A 64 -0.20 -7.11 7.33
C SER A 64 1.20 -6.53 7.22
N MET A 65 1.60 -5.69 8.18
CA MET A 65 2.98 -5.20 8.28
C MET A 65 3.95 -6.33 8.63
N ASP A 66 3.60 -7.17 9.60
CA ASP A 66 4.41 -8.32 10.00
C ASP A 66 4.66 -9.28 8.84
N ARG A 67 3.67 -9.49 7.95
CA ARG A 67 3.86 -10.32 6.74
C ARG A 67 4.91 -9.73 5.81
N ILE A 68 4.88 -8.41 5.61
CA ILE A 68 5.88 -7.72 4.78
C ILE A 68 7.27 -7.86 5.41
N LEU A 69 7.41 -7.55 6.70
CA LEU A 69 8.68 -7.65 7.44
C LEU A 69 9.23 -9.07 7.42
N ASN A 70 8.43 -10.05 7.77
CA ASN A 70 8.81 -11.47 7.78
C ASN A 70 9.24 -11.96 6.39
N TRP A 71 8.57 -11.48 5.34
CA TRP A 71 8.94 -11.83 3.97
C TRP A 71 10.31 -11.24 3.60
N LEU A 72 10.55 -9.96 3.91
CA LEU A 72 11.83 -9.29 3.65
C LEU A 72 12.98 -9.97 4.40
N GLU A 73 12.77 -10.39 5.64
CA GLU A 73 13.76 -11.10 6.44
C GLU A 73 14.03 -12.52 5.90
N LYS A 74 12.95 -13.26 5.59
CA LYS A 74 13.05 -14.63 5.04
C LYS A 74 13.81 -14.68 3.72
N HIS A 75 13.78 -13.61 2.93
CA HIS A 75 14.46 -13.53 1.64
C HIS A 75 15.82 -12.83 1.71
N ASP A 76 16.35 -12.63 2.92
CA ASP A 76 17.67 -12.03 3.15
C ASP A 76 17.88 -10.70 2.41
N ILE A 77 16.83 -9.87 2.36
CA ILE A 77 16.89 -8.57 1.71
C ILE A 77 17.96 -7.70 2.38
N PRO A 78 18.92 -7.14 1.62
CA PRO A 78 19.96 -6.29 2.19
C PRO A 78 19.37 -5.11 2.97
N LYS A 79 19.89 -4.85 4.17
CA LYS A 79 19.35 -3.82 5.07
C LYS A 79 19.55 -2.39 4.55
N ASP A 80 20.42 -2.18 3.58
CA ASP A 80 20.67 -0.92 2.88
C ASP A 80 19.91 -0.77 1.57
N SER A 81 19.06 -1.77 1.19
CA SER A 81 18.22 -1.70 0.01
C SER A 81 17.35 -0.44 0.02
N ALA A 82 17.32 0.26 -1.09
CA ALA A 82 16.51 1.46 -1.26
C ALA A 82 15.02 1.08 -1.35
N MET A 83 14.24 1.48 -0.34
CA MET A 83 12.81 1.18 -0.24
C MET A 83 11.95 2.43 -0.31
N LEU A 84 10.82 2.33 -1.01
CA LEU A 84 9.79 3.37 -1.09
C LEU A 84 8.46 2.82 -0.59
N ASP A 85 7.89 3.47 0.41
CA ASP A 85 6.52 3.27 0.87
C ASP A 85 5.60 4.28 0.17
N ILE A 86 4.67 3.77 -0.66
CA ILE A 86 3.78 4.56 -1.50
C ILE A 86 2.47 4.81 -0.75
N GLY A 87 2.18 6.08 -0.41
CA GLY A 87 1.08 6.44 0.49
C GLY A 87 1.38 6.00 1.91
N THR A 88 2.47 6.53 2.46
CA THR A 88 3.03 6.09 3.75
C THR A 88 2.12 6.37 4.94
N GLY A 89 1.12 7.25 4.79
CA GLY A 89 0.18 7.59 5.85
C GLY A 89 0.89 8.07 7.11
N ASN A 90 0.60 7.43 8.24
CA ASN A 90 1.23 7.73 9.54
C ASN A 90 2.68 7.24 9.69
N GLY A 91 3.24 6.59 8.68
CA GLY A 91 4.64 6.17 8.64
C GLY A 91 5.01 4.97 9.53
N VAL A 92 4.05 4.32 10.18
CA VAL A 92 4.31 3.20 11.11
C VAL A 92 5.03 2.05 10.42
N LEU A 93 4.71 1.73 9.16
CA LEU A 93 5.43 0.69 8.41
C LEU A 93 6.92 1.02 8.27
N LEU A 94 7.27 2.25 7.91
CA LEU A 94 8.67 2.69 7.79
C LEU A 94 9.39 2.65 9.12
N VAL A 95 8.71 2.99 10.22
CA VAL A 95 9.25 2.88 11.58
C VAL A 95 9.57 1.42 11.92
N GLN A 96 8.67 0.49 11.61
CA GLN A 96 8.92 -0.94 11.85
C GLN A 96 10.07 -1.47 10.99
N LEU A 97 10.15 -1.07 9.72
CA LEU A 97 11.28 -1.39 8.83
C LEU A 97 12.61 -0.86 9.39
N ALA A 98 12.63 0.37 9.89
CA ALA A 98 13.82 0.96 10.51
C ALA A 98 14.23 0.20 11.78
N LYS A 99 13.28 -0.18 12.64
CA LYS A 99 13.51 -1.03 13.82
C LYS A 99 14.03 -2.41 13.45
N ALA A 100 13.62 -2.97 12.32
CA ALA A 100 14.14 -4.21 11.76
C ALA A 100 15.53 -4.06 11.13
N GLY A 101 16.12 -2.85 11.15
CA GLY A 101 17.48 -2.57 10.71
C GLY A 101 17.64 -2.12 9.25
N PHE A 102 16.54 -1.86 8.53
CA PHE A 102 16.61 -1.26 7.20
C PHE A 102 16.97 0.23 7.31
N THR A 103 17.90 0.69 6.49
CA THR A 103 18.54 2.03 6.67
C THR A 103 18.24 3.02 5.55
N ASN A 104 17.78 2.57 4.39
CA ASN A 104 17.54 3.44 3.23
C ASN A 104 16.05 3.49 2.87
N LEU A 105 15.28 4.15 3.74
CA LEU A 105 13.84 4.17 3.71
C LEU A 105 13.31 5.53 3.27
N SER A 106 12.38 5.52 2.32
CA SER A 106 11.66 6.68 1.84
C SER A 106 10.16 6.45 1.92
N GLY A 107 9.40 7.48 2.23
CA GLY A 107 7.94 7.45 2.21
C GLY A 107 7.39 8.69 1.53
N ILE A 108 6.33 8.51 0.77
CA ILE A 108 5.59 9.60 0.14
C ILE A 108 4.10 9.49 0.47
N ASP A 109 3.46 10.63 0.58
CA ASP A 109 2.01 10.75 0.67
C ASP A 109 1.56 12.05 0.00
N ASN A 110 0.36 12.09 -0.56
CA ASN A 110 -0.19 13.30 -1.15
C ASN A 110 -0.80 14.24 -0.10
N SER A 111 -1.01 13.77 1.13
CA SER A 111 -1.42 14.56 2.28
C SER A 111 -0.20 15.12 3.02
N SER A 112 -0.12 16.45 3.15
CA SER A 112 0.92 17.10 3.95
C SER A 112 0.82 16.73 5.43
N THR A 113 -0.40 16.55 5.91
CA THR A 113 -0.67 16.19 7.31
C THR A 113 -0.25 14.75 7.61
N ALA A 114 -0.44 13.82 6.66
CA ALA A 114 0.09 12.46 6.78
C ALA A 114 1.62 12.48 6.92
N VAL A 115 2.32 13.24 6.08
CA VAL A 115 3.78 13.37 6.14
C VAL A 115 4.25 14.02 7.45
N GLU A 116 3.50 15.02 7.96
CA GLU A 116 3.79 15.63 9.26
C GLU A 116 3.64 14.61 10.40
N LEU A 117 2.54 13.85 10.40
CA LEU A 117 2.29 12.78 11.36
C LEU A 117 3.38 11.72 11.29
N ALA A 118 3.73 11.24 10.10
CA ALA A 118 4.79 10.24 9.91
C ALA A 118 6.14 10.70 10.48
N LYS A 119 6.49 11.99 10.31
CA LYS A 119 7.69 12.57 10.92
C LYS A 119 7.62 12.57 12.44
N ALA A 120 6.48 12.99 13.01
CA ALA A 120 6.29 13.03 14.46
C ALA A 120 6.34 11.63 15.08
N VAL A 121 5.75 10.63 14.41
CA VAL A 121 5.82 9.22 14.83
C VAL A 121 7.26 8.70 14.79
N ALA A 122 7.99 8.96 13.71
CA ALA A 122 9.39 8.56 13.59
C ALA A 122 10.30 9.23 14.66
N GLU A 123 10.12 10.52 14.90
CA GLU A 123 10.84 11.28 15.92
C GLU A 123 10.59 10.73 17.33
N LYS A 124 9.34 10.42 17.67
CA LYS A 124 8.98 9.78 18.94
C LYS A 124 9.71 8.47 19.16
N GLU A 125 9.88 7.69 18.09
CA GLU A 125 10.59 6.40 18.11
C GLU A 125 12.13 6.55 17.98
N GLY A 126 12.65 7.78 17.95
CA GLY A 126 14.07 8.06 17.84
C GLY A 126 14.66 7.78 16.46
N ILE A 127 13.83 7.74 15.41
CA ILE A 127 14.22 7.43 14.04
C ILE A 127 14.23 8.73 13.22
N PHE A 128 15.42 9.20 12.86
CA PHE A 128 15.63 10.47 12.14
C PHE A 128 16.13 10.30 10.70
N SER A 129 16.31 9.04 10.26
CA SER A 129 16.89 8.72 8.94
C SER A 129 15.86 8.57 7.82
N LEU A 130 14.55 8.62 8.12
CA LEU A 130 13.50 8.45 7.13
C LEU A 130 13.44 9.67 6.19
N LYS A 131 13.32 9.40 4.89
CA LYS A 131 13.14 10.41 3.85
C LYS A 131 11.64 10.52 3.53
N LEU A 132 10.95 11.45 4.20
CA LEU A 132 9.51 11.63 4.10
C LEU A 132 9.18 12.89 3.29
N GLN A 133 8.36 12.74 2.23
CA GLN A 133 8.04 13.82 1.30
C GLN A 133 6.55 13.84 0.94
N VAL A 134 6.01 15.06 0.79
CA VAL A 134 4.69 15.27 0.20
C VAL A 134 4.83 15.12 -1.31
N ALA A 135 4.18 14.10 -1.88
CA ALA A 135 4.20 13.83 -3.31
C ALA A 135 2.95 13.08 -3.75
N ASP A 136 2.42 13.42 -4.91
CA ASP A 136 1.34 12.68 -5.54
C ASP A 136 1.94 11.65 -6.51
N PHE A 137 1.78 10.37 -6.19
CA PHE A 137 2.34 9.26 -6.96
C PHE A 137 1.77 9.14 -8.38
N LEU A 138 0.64 9.78 -8.66
CA LEU A 138 0.03 9.79 -9.98
C LEU A 138 0.71 10.80 -10.93
N ASN A 139 1.54 11.68 -10.42
CA ASN A 139 2.25 12.69 -11.19
C ASN A 139 3.73 12.30 -11.41
N PRO A 140 4.34 12.76 -12.51
CA PRO A 140 5.76 12.49 -12.77
C PRO A 140 6.67 13.00 -11.65
N MET A 141 7.52 12.13 -11.13
CA MET A 141 8.46 12.44 -10.04
C MET A 141 9.89 12.08 -10.46
N PRO A 142 10.53 12.89 -11.32
CA PRO A 142 11.84 12.55 -11.89
C PRO A 142 12.96 12.43 -10.85
N TYR A 143 12.74 12.98 -9.64
CA TYR A 143 13.67 12.90 -8.51
C TYR A 143 13.52 11.60 -7.69
N LEU A 144 12.39 10.90 -7.84
CA LEU A 144 12.17 9.59 -7.25
C LEU A 144 12.49 8.52 -8.30
N SER A 145 13.59 7.83 -8.14
CA SER A 145 13.97 6.76 -9.06
C SER A 145 14.92 5.78 -8.41
N HIS A 146 15.04 4.59 -9.01
CA HIS A 146 16.02 3.58 -8.63
C HIS A 146 15.79 2.92 -7.27
N TYR A 147 14.53 2.77 -6.83
CA TYR A 147 14.22 1.95 -5.66
C TYR A 147 14.34 0.47 -6.01
N GLU A 148 14.88 -0.29 -5.07
CA GLU A 148 15.00 -1.75 -5.16
C GLU A 148 13.71 -2.42 -4.74
N ILE A 149 12.98 -1.77 -3.83
CA ILE A 149 11.70 -2.26 -3.32
C ILE A 149 10.73 -1.09 -3.24
N CYS A 150 9.53 -1.28 -3.78
CA CYS A 150 8.38 -0.42 -3.55
C CYS A 150 7.33 -1.21 -2.77
N ILE A 151 6.70 -0.55 -1.80
CA ILE A 151 5.65 -1.15 -0.97
C ILE A 151 4.40 -0.28 -1.09
N ASP A 152 3.26 -0.91 -1.31
CA ASP A 152 1.94 -0.29 -1.25
C ASP A 152 1.07 -1.06 -0.26
N LYS A 153 0.51 -0.37 0.71
CA LYS A 153 -0.42 -0.93 1.68
C LYS A 153 -1.71 -0.11 1.68
N GLY A 154 -2.54 -0.32 0.64
CA GLY A 154 -3.87 0.27 0.50
C GLY A 154 -3.96 1.54 -0.34
N THR A 155 -2.86 2.09 -0.84
CA THR A 155 -2.90 3.29 -1.69
C THR A 155 -3.51 3.00 -3.05
N PHE A 156 -3.17 1.87 -3.65
CA PHE A 156 -3.80 1.39 -4.89
C PHE A 156 -5.31 1.18 -4.71
N ASP A 157 -5.73 0.65 -3.55
CA ASP A 157 -7.13 0.51 -3.18
C ASP A 157 -7.84 1.87 -3.15
N ALA A 158 -7.26 2.86 -2.44
CA ALA A 158 -7.82 4.20 -2.36
C ALA A 158 -7.98 4.84 -3.74
N ILE A 159 -6.97 4.75 -4.60
CA ILE A 159 -7.00 5.28 -5.97
C ILE A 159 -8.13 4.63 -6.79
N SER A 160 -8.34 3.32 -6.63
CA SER A 160 -9.40 2.58 -7.33
C SER A 160 -10.82 3.04 -6.99
N LEU A 161 -11.00 3.67 -5.83
CA LEU A 161 -12.29 4.19 -5.34
C LEU A 161 -12.54 5.66 -5.74
N SER A 162 -11.70 6.24 -6.58
CA SER A 162 -11.85 7.63 -7.01
C SER A 162 -13.16 7.86 -7.77
N PHE A 163 -13.82 9.02 -7.53
CA PHE A 163 -14.99 9.47 -8.29
C PHE A 163 -14.63 9.90 -9.71
N ASP A 164 -13.40 10.31 -9.93
CA ASP A 164 -12.91 10.85 -11.18
C ASP A 164 -11.92 9.90 -11.83
N ASN A 165 -12.32 9.30 -12.94
CA ASN A 165 -11.54 8.50 -13.86
C ASN A 165 -10.56 7.48 -13.20
N PRO A 166 -11.05 6.54 -12.37
CA PRO A 166 -10.20 5.61 -11.63
C PRO A 166 -9.31 4.76 -12.55
N ALA A 167 -9.80 4.36 -13.72
CA ALA A 167 -9.03 3.55 -14.67
C ALA A 167 -7.78 4.29 -15.19
N GLU A 168 -7.88 5.58 -15.46
CA GLU A 168 -6.73 6.39 -15.89
C GLU A 168 -5.75 6.60 -14.73
N LYS A 169 -6.25 6.86 -13.52
CA LYS A 169 -5.43 7.00 -12.32
C LYS A 169 -4.63 5.73 -12.02
N LEU A 170 -5.25 4.56 -12.15
CA LEU A 170 -4.58 3.27 -11.96
C LEU A 170 -3.51 3.01 -13.03
N ARG A 171 -3.76 3.44 -14.27
CA ARG A 171 -2.75 3.38 -15.33
C ARG A 171 -1.56 4.32 -15.04
N HIS A 172 -1.82 5.54 -14.56
CA HIS A 172 -0.76 6.47 -14.14
C HIS A 172 0.03 5.92 -12.95
N TYR A 173 -0.64 5.30 -11.98
CA TYR A 173 0.01 4.61 -10.87
C TYR A 173 0.99 3.54 -11.38
N HIS A 174 0.54 2.67 -12.29
CA HIS A 174 1.38 1.62 -12.87
C HIS A 174 2.60 2.21 -13.60
N GLN A 175 2.42 3.27 -14.38
CA GLN A 175 3.53 3.96 -15.07
C GLN A 175 4.50 4.57 -14.06
N SER A 176 4.02 5.23 -13.02
CA SER A 176 4.86 5.78 -11.95
C SER A 176 5.66 4.69 -11.24
N LEU A 177 5.02 3.55 -10.95
CA LEU A 177 5.70 2.41 -10.33
C LEU A 177 6.86 1.90 -11.20
N LEU A 178 6.63 1.72 -12.50
CA LEU A 178 7.69 1.31 -13.42
C LEU A 178 8.81 2.36 -13.56
N ASN A 179 8.52 3.64 -13.37
CA ASN A 179 9.54 4.69 -13.41
C ASN A 179 10.42 4.72 -12.16
N VAL A 180 9.86 4.46 -10.98
CA VAL A 180 10.60 4.56 -9.71
C VAL A 180 11.30 3.25 -9.32
N LEU A 181 10.74 2.10 -9.69
CA LEU A 181 11.29 0.78 -9.38
C LEU A 181 12.43 0.41 -10.33
N LYS A 182 13.54 -0.12 -9.85
CA LYS A 182 14.66 -0.63 -10.67
C LYS A 182 14.23 -1.86 -11.48
N ASN A 183 14.86 -2.12 -12.61
CA ASN A 183 14.77 -3.40 -13.29
C ASN A 183 15.21 -4.53 -12.35
N GLY A 184 14.43 -5.59 -12.27
CA GLY A 184 14.62 -6.68 -11.30
C GLY A 184 14.23 -6.32 -9.86
N GLY A 185 13.79 -5.09 -9.60
CA GLY A 185 13.30 -4.65 -8.28
C GLY A 185 11.96 -5.30 -7.91
N LEU A 186 11.59 -5.20 -6.64
CA LEU A 186 10.44 -5.87 -6.06
C LEU A 186 9.33 -4.89 -5.72
N PHE A 187 8.10 -5.28 -6.00
CA PHE A 187 6.90 -4.53 -5.61
C PHE A 187 6.02 -5.40 -4.72
N LEU A 188 5.83 -4.96 -3.47
CA LEU A 188 4.95 -5.60 -2.51
C LEU A 188 3.65 -4.80 -2.43
N ILE A 189 2.53 -5.45 -2.68
CA ILE A 189 1.20 -4.81 -2.59
C ILE A 189 0.30 -5.55 -1.61
N THR A 190 -0.37 -4.77 -0.75
CA THR A 190 -1.40 -5.24 0.17
C THR A 190 -2.71 -4.55 -0.19
N SER A 191 -3.72 -5.34 -0.50
CA SER A 191 -5.03 -4.87 -0.97
C SER A 191 -6.18 -5.60 -0.27
N CYS A 192 -7.26 -4.91 0.05
CA CYS A 192 -8.53 -5.49 0.48
C CYS A 192 -9.62 -5.43 -0.60
N ASN A 193 -9.38 -4.72 -1.70
CA ASN A 193 -10.35 -4.55 -2.79
C ASN A 193 -10.11 -5.49 -3.96
N TRP A 194 -8.86 -5.91 -4.17
CA TRP A 194 -8.44 -6.63 -5.36
C TRP A 194 -8.12 -8.09 -5.06
N THR A 195 -8.60 -8.98 -5.90
CA THR A 195 -8.18 -10.39 -5.90
C THR A 195 -6.78 -10.53 -6.49
N LYS A 196 -6.11 -11.64 -6.21
CA LYS A 196 -4.83 -12.00 -6.82
C LYS A 196 -4.88 -11.90 -8.35
N GLN A 197 -5.93 -12.47 -8.97
CA GLN A 197 -6.03 -12.51 -10.42
C GLN A 197 -6.19 -11.12 -11.03
N GLU A 198 -6.96 -10.24 -10.40
CA GLU A 198 -7.14 -8.86 -10.84
C GLU A 198 -5.83 -8.09 -10.76
N LEU A 199 -5.08 -8.20 -9.63
CA LEU A 199 -3.76 -7.55 -9.48
C LEU A 199 -2.74 -8.09 -10.49
N VAL A 200 -2.69 -9.41 -10.68
CA VAL A 200 -1.81 -10.03 -11.69
C VAL A 200 -2.14 -9.52 -13.09
N ASN A 201 -3.41 -9.43 -13.44
CA ASN A 201 -3.84 -8.91 -14.74
C ASN A 201 -3.49 -7.43 -14.91
N HIS A 202 -3.62 -6.63 -13.83
CA HIS A 202 -3.32 -5.19 -13.87
C HIS A 202 -1.82 -4.93 -14.04
N PHE A 203 -0.98 -5.69 -13.34
CA PHE A 203 0.47 -5.46 -13.30
C PHE A 203 1.28 -6.35 -14.27
N ASN A 204 0.64 -7.15 -15.12
CA ASN A 204 1.31 -8.08 -16.04
C ASN A 204 2.26 -7.39 -17.05
N GLU A 205 2.00 -6.12 -17.38
CA GLU A 205 2.86 -5.33 -18.22
C GLU A 205 4.03 -4.77 -17.38
N GLY A 206 5.22 -5.26 -17.60
CA GLY A 206 6.44 -4.84 -16.91
C GLY A 206 6.72 -5.52 -15.57
N LEU A 207 5.74 -6.21 -14.97
CA LEU A 207 5.94 -6.97 -13.73
C LEU A 207 5.57 -8.44 -13.93
N GLU A 208 6.14 -9.29 -13.10
CA GLU A 208 5.79 -10.72 -13.00
C GLU A 208 5.50 -11.07 -11.53
N LEU A 209 4.48 -11.88 -11.28
CA LEU A 209 4.17 -12.34 -9.95
C LEU A 209 5.29 -13.28 -9.46
N LEU A 210 5.90 -12.93 -8.34
CA LEU A 210 6.92 -13.75 -7.70
C LEU A 210 6.33 -14.67 -6.63
N GLU A 211 5.51 -14.12 -5.73
CA GLU A 211 4.96 -14.86 -4.59
C GLU A 211 3.63 -14.24 -4.12
N GLU A 212 2.75 -15.09 -3.59
CA GLU A 212 1.57 -14.67 -2.82
C GLU A 212 1.81 -14.98 -1.35
N LEU A 213 1.69 -13.98 -0.49
CA LEU A 213 1.84 -14.17 0.95
C LEU A 213 0.54 -14.68 1.54
N LEU A 214 0.63 -15.75 2.33
CA LEU A 214 -0.54 -16.38 2.94
C LEU A 214 -1.24 -15.40 3.91
N THR A 215 -2.54 -15.24 3.71
CA THR A 215 -3.43 -14.47 4.59
C THR A 215 -4.46 -15.39 5.22
N PRO A 216 -5.02 -15.06 6.40
CA PRO A 216 -6.09 -15.85 6.99
C PRO A 216 -7.25 -16.00 6.02
N LYS A 217 -7.73 -17.23 5.88
CA LYS A 217 -8.92 -17.54 5.08
C LYS A 217 -10.13 -17.72 6.00
N PHE A 218 -11.22 -17.07 5.64
CA PHE A 218 -12.50 -17.25 6.32
C PHE A 218 -13.35 -18.26 5.54
N HIS A 219 -13.99 -19.17 6.26
CA HIS A 219 -14.97 -20.10 5.71
C HIS A 219 -16.35 -19.72 6.23
N PHE A 220 -17.25 -19.32 5.35
CA PHE A 220 -18.62 -19.02 5.71
C PHE A 220 -19.58 -19.49 4.63
N GLY A 221 -20.62 -20.23 5.03
CA GLY A 221 -21.66 -20.72 4.10
C GLY A 221 -21.12 -21.60 2.97
N GLY A 222 -20.05 -22.37 3.21
CA GLY A 222 -19.44 -23.25 2.19
C GLY A 222 -18.52 -22.52 1.20
N LYS A 223 -18.31 -21.19 1.37
CA LYS A 223 -17.39 -20.37 0.57
C LYS A 223 -16.17 -19.99 1.40
N THR A 224 -15.02 -19.91 0.72
CA THR A 224 -13.74 -19.46 1.30
C THR A 224 -13.44 -18.07 0.77
N GLY A 225 -13.08 -17.13 1.65
CA GLY A 225 -12.65 -15.79 1.27
C GLY A 225 -11.43 -15.34 2.07
N SER A 226 -10.69 -14.38 1.55
CA SER A 226 -9.62 -13.67 2.25
C SER A 226 -10.01 -12.21 2.39
N SER A 227 -9.74 -11.61 3.55
CA SER A 227 -9.99 -10.17 3.76
C SER A 227 -8.91 -9.29 3.13
N VAL A 228 -7.74 -9.86 2.86
CA VAL A 228 -6.56 -9.14 2.35
C VAL A 228 -5.82 -10.03 1.36
N THR A 229 -5.41 -9.45 0.24
CA THR A 229 -4.49 -10.04 -0.75
C THR A 229 -3.12 -9.39 -0.59
N VAL A 230 -2.06 -10.18 -0.44
CA VAL A 230 -0.68 -9.67 -0.36
C VAL A 230 0.16 -10.36 -1.41
N LEU A 231 0.67 -9.60 -2.37
CA LEU A 231 1.45 -10.12 -3.50
C LEU A 231 2.82 -9.47 -3.57
N VAL A 232 3.79 -10.23 -4.03
CA VAL A 232 5.11 -9.75 -4.39
C VAL A 232 5.31 -9.93 -5.88
N PHE A 233 5.59 -8.83 -6.55
CA PHE A 233 5.95 -8.81 -7.96
C PHE A 233 7.43 -8.48 -8.13
N LYS A 234 7.98 -8.94 -9.23
CA LYS A 234 9.33 -8.57 -9.68
C LYS A 234 9.24 -7.80 -10.99
N ARG A 235 9.95 -6.68 -11.09
CA ARG A 235 10.06 -5.94 -12.34
C ARG A 235 10.89 -6.74 -13.36
N LYS A 236 10.32 -6.92 -14.55
CA LYS A 236 10.99 -7.54 -15.69
C LYS A 236 12.21 -6.69 -16.12
N ALA A 237 13.21 -7.34 -16.66
CA ALA A 237 14.43 -6.68 -17.15
C ALA A 237 14.17 -5.88 -18.43
#